data_7057e0bed5f729efa517ddfdad092115
#
_entry.id   7057e0bed5f729efa517ddfdad092115
#
_cell.length_a   1.000
_cell.length_b   1.000
_cell.length_c   1.000
_cell.angle_alpha   90.00
_cell.angle_beta   90.00
_cell.angle_gamma   90.00
#
_symmetry.space_group_name_H-M   'P 1'
#
loop_
_entity.id
_entity.type
_entity.pdbx_description
1 polymer ?
#
loop_
_entity_poly.entity_id
_entity_poly.type
_entity_poly.pdbx_seq_one_letter_code
_entity_poly.pdbx_strand_id
1 'polypeptide(L)'
;MCNFAMLRDELLAEIETIAPVVREYASQSEQLGRLAEPIIKAARQTSLLRFICAHELGGCEADPLTVMEVSEALSRIDGSVGWTLGIIANATAFAGAFLPAESARRVFGSGVPIIVGAVQPRNSTAEPVDGGYLVNGRWSFGSGIHFADWVLAGALVPDQSPPAGLRVAVLPARTGHGP
;
A
#
# COMPACT_ATOMS: atom_id res chain seq x y z
N MET A 1 16.93 9.49 19.03
CA MET A 1 17.38 8.27 18.35
C MET A 1 16.23 7.28 18.49
N CYS A 2 15.59 6.91 17.39
CA CYS A 2 14.58 5.82 17.40
C CYS A 2 15.28 4.54 17.87
N ASN A 3 14.72 3.88 18.88
CA ASN A 3 15.23 2.58 19.31
C ASN A 3 14.65 1.52 18.39
N PHE A 4 15.33 1.21 17.29
CA PHE A 4 14.88 0.26 16.28
C PHE A 4 14.57 -1.13 16.84
N ALA A 5 15.31 -1.58 17.87
CA ALA A 5 15.04 -2.87 18.51
C ALA A 5 13.68 -2.87 19.22
N MET A 6 13.32 -1.80 19.90
CA MET A 6 12.03 -1.66 20.59
C MET A 6 10.87 -1.59 19.56
N LEU A 7 11.04 -0.86 18.46
CA LEU A 7 10.08 -0.80 17.38
C LEU A 7 9.85 -2.18 16.74
N ARG A 8 10.92 -2.92 16.47
CA ARG A 8 10.84 -4.29 15.95
C ARG A 8 9.99 -5.19 16.84
N ASP A 9 10.28 -5.21 18.14
CA ASP A 9 9.58 -6.08 19.11
C ASP A 9 8.10 -5.67 19.24
N GLU A 10 7.77 -4.37 19.17
CA GLU A 10 6.40 -3.87 19.14
C GLU A 10 5.65 -4.36 17.88
N LEU A 11 6.25 -4.24 16.69
CA LEU A 11 5.64 -4.70 15.44
C LEU A 11 5.43 -6.22 15.42
N LEU A 12 6.38 -6.99 15.94
CA LEU A 12 6.22 -8.44 16.07
C LEU A 12 5.12 -8.82 17.07
N ALA A 13 4.98 -8.08 18.16
CA ALA A 13 3.87 -8.26 19.11
C ALA A 13 2.50 -7.92 18.47
N GLU A 14 2.41 -6.88 17.65
CA GLU A 14 1.18 -6.56 16.89
C GLU A 14 0.78 -7.71 15.95
N ILE A 15 1.75 -8.40 15.32
CA ILE A 15 1.48 -9.56 14.47
C ILE A 15 0.81 -10.67 15.28
N GLU A 16 1.29 -10.95 16.49
CA GLU A 16 0.69 -11.96 17.36
C GLU A 16 -0.76 -11.59 17.75
N THR A 17 -1.09 -10.31 17.84
CA THR A 17 -2.48 -9.87 18.15
C THR A 17 -3.44 -10.13 17.00
N ILE A 18 -2.99 -10.02 15.75
CA ILE A 18 -3.85 -10.28 14.57
C ILE A 18 -3.83 -11.73 14.11
N ALA A 19 -2.83 -12.53 14.52
CA ALA A 19 -2.65 -13.90 14.08
C ALA A 19 -3.88 -14.81 14.26
N PRO A 20 -4.64 -14.74 15.38
CA PRO A 20 -5.88 -15.52 15.51
C PRO A 20 -6.92 -15.18 14.45
N VAL A 21 -7.11 -13.89 14.15
CA VAL A 21 -8.07 -13.43 13.12
C VAL A 21 -7.61 -13.89 11.73
N VAL A 22 -6.31 -13.81 11.44
CA VAL A 22 -5.76 -14.29 10.16
C VAL A 22 -6.04 -15.77 9.97
N ARG A 23 -5.77 -16.61 10.97
CA ARG A 23 -6.02 -18.06 10.90
C ARG A 23 -7.51 -18.40 10.77
N GLU A 24 -8.38 -17.69 11.50
CA GLU A 24 -9.84 -17.88 11.45
C GLU A 24 -10.40 -17.59 10.04
N TYR A 25 -9.91 -16.53 9.39
CA TYR A 25 -10.45 -16.07 8.10
C TYR A 25 -9.61 -16.47 6.87
N ALA A 26 -8.59 -17.32 7.03
CA ALA A 26 -7.73 -17.77 5.93
C ALA A 26 -8.52 -18.45 4.80
N SER A 27 -9.36 -19.45 5.13
CA SER A 27 -10.17 -20.16 4.12
C SER A 27 -11.18 -19.24 3.42
N GLN A 28 -11.75 -18.27 4.13
CA GLN A 28 -12.63 -17.28 3.52
C GLN A 28 -11.86 -16.38 2.55
N SER A 29 -10.66 -15.97 2.91
CA SER A 29 -9.80 -15.16 2.05
C SER A 29 -9.45 -15.90 0.75
N GLU A 30 -9.13 -17.19 0.84
CA GLU A 30 -8.85 -18.05 -0.32
C GLU A 30 -10.08 -18.14 -1.25
N GLN A 31 -11.27 -18.40 -0.70
CA GLN A 31 -12.52 -18.47 -1.48
C GLN A 31 -12.87 -17.14 -2.17
N LEU A 32 -12.60 -16.01 -1.51
CA LEU A 32 -12.84 -14.68 -2.05
C LEU A 32 -11.77 -14.23 -3.07
N GLY A 33 -10.61 -14.91 -3.14
CA GLY A 33 -9.44 -14.45 -3.91
C GLY A 33 -8.89 -13.10 -3.44
N ARG A 34 -9.16 -12.73 -2.18
CA ARG A 34 -8.70 -11.49 -1.52
C ARG A 34 -8.76 -11.66 -0.01
N LEU A 35 -8.05 -10.83 0.73
CA LEU A 35 -8.17 -10.87 2.20
C LEU A 35 -9.61 -10.62 2.64
N ALA A 36 -10.06 -11.37 3.63
CA ALA A 36 -11.35 -11.15 4.26
C ALA A 36 -11.33 -9.83 5.05
N GLU A 37 -12.46 -9.14 5.09
CA GLU A 37 -12.58 -7.82 5.72
C GLU A 37 -12.15 -7.80 7.21
N PRO A 38 -12.44 -8.81 8.05
CA PRO A 38 -11.98 -8.86 9.43
C PRO A 38 -10.45 -8.76 9.56
N ILE A 39 -9.67 -9.35 8.63
CA ILE A 39 -8.21 -9.28 8.64
C ILE A 39 -7.74 -7.83 8.43
N ILE A 40 -8.29 -7.14 7.43
CA ILE A 40 -7.94 -5.73 7.17
C ILE A 40 -8.39 -4.84 8.32
N LYS A 41 -9.56 -5.10 8.89
CA LYS A 41 -10.04 -4.35 10.07
C LYS A 41 -9.09 -4.53 11.27
N ALA A 42 -8.61 -5.74 11.51
CA ALA A 42 -7.61 -5.99 12.55
C ALA A 42 -6.28 -5.27 12.24
N ALA A 43 -5.79 -5.38 11.00
CA ALA A 43 -4.55 -4.72 10.58
C ALA A 43 -4.62 -3.18 10.67
N ARG A 44 -5.78 -2.56 10.43
CA ARG A 44 -5.99 -1.11 10.61
C ARG A 44 -5.84 -0.63 12.07
N GLN A 45 -5.96 -1.52 13.04
CA GLN A 45 -5.77 -1.20 14.47
C GLN A 45 -4.30 -1.30 14.90
N THR A 46 -3.42 -1.67 13.98
CA THR A 46 -1.99 -1.88 14.21
C THR A 46 -1.16 -0.91 13.35
N SER A 47 0.14 -0.95 13.53
CA SER A 47 1.11 -0.22 12.72
C SER A 47 1.50 -0.95 11.42
N LEU A 48 1.01 -2.18 11.21
CA LEU A 48 1.44 -3.07 10.12
C LEU A 48 1.12 -2.59 8.71
N LEU A 49 0.24 -1.61 8.54
CA LEU A 49 -0.05 -0.98 7.24
C LEU A 49 0.85 0.23 6.95
N ARG A 50 1.64 0.68 7.94
CA ARG A 50 2.41 1.94 7.87
C ARG A 50 3.83 1.81 8.41
N PHE A 51 4.29 0.60 8.74
CA PHE A 51 5.58 0.42 9.43
C PHE A 51 6.80 0.90 8.64
N ILE A 52 6.69 0.99 7.29
CA ILE A 52 7.76 1.50 6.42
C ILE A 52 7.64 3.01 6.20
N CYS A 53 6.43 3.57 6.27
CA CYS A 53 6.17 4.98 5.98
C CYS A 53 6.94 5.90 6.95
N ALA A 54 7.37 7.06 6.45
CA ALA A 54 8.11 8.05 7.23
C ALA A 54 7.37 8.49 8.50
N HIS A 55 8.11 8.73 9.56
CA HIS A 55 7.57 9.13 10.86
C HIS A 55 6.81 10.46 10.78
N GLU A 56 7.30 11.40 9.99
CA GLU A 56 6.67 12.71 9.74
C GLU A 56 5.26 12.60 9.14
N LEU A 57 4.97 11.49 8.46
CA LEU A 57 3.66 11.20 7.88
C LEU A 57 2.81 10.27 8.77
N GLY A 58 3.24 10.00 9.99
CA GLY A 58 2.55 9.12 10.93
C GLY A 58 2.88 7.63 10.78
N GLY A 59 3.94 7.28 10.06
CA GLY A 59 4.49 5.95 9.96
C GLY A 59 5.48 5.61 11.08
N CYS A 60 6.09 4.43 11.00
CA CYS A 60 7.07 3.96 11.98
C CYS A 60 8.52 4.07 11.50
N GLU A 61 8.74 4.31 10.21
CA GLU A 61 10.07 4.44 9.59
C GLU A 61 11.02 3.28 9.94
N ALA A 62 10.47 2.05 9.87
CA ALA A 62 11.21 0.85 10.20
C ALA A 62 12.43 0.67 9.30
N ASP A 63 13.55 0.27 9.89
CA ASP A 63 14.77 -0.04 9.15
C ASP A 63 14.61 -1.31 8.29
N PRO A 64 15.46 -1.51 7.27
CA PRO A 64 15.31 -2.62 6.33
C PRO A 64 15.33 -4.01 6.97
N LEU A 65 16.07 -4.22 8.06
CA LEU A 65 16.12 -5.51 8.75
C LEU A 65 14.78 -5.77 9.46
N THR A 66 14.26 -4.79 10.17
CA THR A 66 12.92 -4.84 10.78
C THR A 66 11.85 -5.11 9.73
N VAL A 67 11.93 -4.46 8.56
CA VAL A 67 10.98 -4.69 7.45
C VAL A 67 11.01 -6.16 6.98
N MET A 68 12.19 -6.75 6.86
CA MET A 68 12.32 -8.17 6.48
C MET A 68 11.73 -9.10 7.53
N GLU A 69 12.04 -8.89 8.81
CA GLU A 69 11.58 -9.73 9.91
C GLU A 69 10.06 -9.65 10.10
N VAL A 70 9.48 -8.47 10.00
CA VAL A 70 8.01 -8.25 10.03
C VAL A 70 7.33 -8.94 8.85
N SER A 71 7.89 -8.81 7.65
CA SER A 71 7.35 -9.44 6.44
C SER A 71 7.44 -10.98 6.53
N GLU A 72 8.52 -11.52 7.06
CA GLU A 72 8.69 -12.94 7.32
C GLU A 72 7.67 -13.44 8.35
N ALA A 73 7.54 -12.76 9.48
CA ALA A 73 6.63 -13.15 10.55
C ALA A 73 5.16 -13.17 10.08
N LEU A 74 4.72 -12.15 9.35
CA LEU A 74 3.39 -12.12 8.73
C LEU A 74 3.19 -13.28 7.74
N SER A 75 4.18 -13.54 6.88
CA SER A 75 4.12 -14.59 5.87
C SER A 75 4.13 -16.00 6.46
N ARG A 76 4.70 -16.19 7.64
CA ARG A 76 4.65 -17.46 8.39
C ARG A 76 3.24 -17.78 8.90
N ILE A 77 2.41 -16.78 9.14
CA ILE A 77 1.02 -17.00 9.53
C ILE A 77 0.17 -17.29 8.29
N ASP A 78 0.30 -16.45 7.25
CA ASP A 78 -0.37 -16.59 5.97
C ASP A 78 0.38 -15.79 4.89
N GLY A 79 0.80 -16.47 3.81
CA GLY A 79 1.58 -15.85 2.74
C GLY A 79 0.84 -14.74 1.99
N SER A 80 -0.49 -14.85 1.85
CA SER A 80 -1.32 -13.82 1.18
C SER A 80 -1.45 -12.58 2.04
N VAL A 81 -1.52 -12.75 3.37
CA VAL A 81 -1.53 -11.63 4.33
C VAL A 81 -0.18 -10.93 4.33
N GLY A 82 0.92 -11.68 4.46
CA GLY A 82 2.27 -11.11 4.44
C GLY A 82 2.54 -10.33 3.15
N TRP A 83 2.19 -10.90 2.01
CA TRP A 83 2.28 -10.22 0.72
C TRP A 83 1.45 -8.94 0.68
N THR A 84 0.15 -9.04 0.99
CA THR A 84 -0.78 -7.91 0.81
C THR A 84 -0.46 -6.75 1.75
N LEU A 85 -0.19 -7.01 3.04
CA LEU A 85 0.17 -5.96 4.00
C LEU A 85 1.53 -5.36 3.66
N GLY A 86 2.50 -6.18 3.25
CA GLY A 86 3.82 -5.71 2.82
C GLY A 86 3.76 -4.79 1.59
N ILE A 87 2.98 -5.15 0.56
CA ILE A 87 2.78 -4.31 -0.63
C ILE A 87 2.07 -3.00 -0.29
N ILE A 88 1.05 -3.03 0.57
CA ILE A 88 0.38 -1.81 1.04
C ILE A 88 1.37 -0.89 1.77
N ALA A 89 2.15 -1.42 2.72
CA ALA A 89 3.12 -0.63 3.46
C ALA A 89 4.20 -0.02 2.54
N ASN A 90 4.69 -0.79 1.56
CA ASN A 90 5.64 -0.29 0.56
C ASN A 90 5.03 0.80 -0.34
N ALA A 91 3.82 0.60 -0.86
CA ALA A 91 3.15 1.60 -1.70
C ALA A 91 2.88 2.90 -0.93
N THR A 92 2.48 2.78 0.34
CA THR A 92 2.26 3.92 1.23
C THR A 92 3.56 4.68 1.48
N ALA A 93 4.65 3.99 1.78
CA ALA A 93 5.97 4.59 1.97
C ALA A 93 6.48 5.26 0.68
N PHE A 94 6.30 4.60 -0.47
CA PHE A 94 6.67 5.17 -1.77
C PHE A 94 5.91 6.47 -2.04
N ALA A 95 4.59 6.50 -1.84
CA ALA A 95 3.80 7.73 -1.99
C ALA A 95 4.31 8.83 -1.06
N GLY A 96 4.57 8.52 0.20
CA GLY A 96 5.11 9.46 1.18
C GLY A 96 6.46 10.04 0.80
N ALA A 97 7.34 9.22 0.22
CA ALA A 97 8.71 9.63 -0.15
C ALA A 97 8.76 10.50 -1.42
N PHE A 98 7.85 10.32 -2.37
CA PHE A 98 7.94 10.93 -3.69
C PHE A 98 6.86 11.95 -4.02
N LEU A 99 5.80 12.06 -3.24
CA LEU A 99 4.79 13.10 -3.44
C LEU A 99 5.35 14.49 -3.08
N PRO A 100 5.05 15.52 -3.91
CA PRO A 100 5.25 16.90 -3.50
C PRO A 100 4.54 17.21 -2.18
N ALA A 101 5.10 18.08 -1.35
CA ALA A 101 4.61 18.37 0.00
C ALA A 101 3.11 18.74 0.07
N GLU A 102 2.60 19.47 -0.93
CA GLU A 102 1.18 19.81 -0.99
C GLU A 102 0.31 18.57 -1.25
N SER A 103 0.72 17.71 -2.19
CA SER A 103 0.04 16.46 -2.50
C SER A 103 0.11 15.48 -1.32
N ALA A 104 1.27 15.41 -0.64
CA ALA A 104 1.44 14.60 0.56
C ALA A 104 0.47 15.05 1.66
N ARG A 105 0.34 16.36 1.91
CA ARG A 105 -0.66 16.88 2.87
C ARG A 105 -2.09 16.49 2.50
N ARG A 106 -2.42 16.45 1.22
CA ARG A 106 -3.76 16.04 0.77
C ARG A 106 -4.01 14.55 0.98
N VAL A 107 -3.01 13.71 0.73
CA VAL A 107 -3.12 12.23 0.82
C VAL A 107 -3.04 11.76 2.27
N PHE A 108 -2.16 12.35 3.08
CA PHE A 108 -1.87 11.92 4.46
C PHE A 108 -2.51 12.82 5.54
N GLY A 109 -3.17 13.90 5.17
CA GLY A 109 -3.65 14.90 6.13
C GLY A 109 -4.73 14.43 7.11
N SER A 110 -5.40 13.32 6.84
CA SER A 110 -6.36 12.66 7.75
C SER A 110 -5.79 11.42 8.45
N GLY A 111 -4.51 11.17 8.35
CA GLY A 111 -3.81 9.99 8.85
C GLY A 111 -3.20 9.16 7.71
N VAL A 112 -2.56 8.05 8.06
CA VAL A 112 -1.91 7.18 7.06
C VAL A 112 -2.96 6.37 6.31
N PRO A 113 -3.13 6.59 5.00
CA PRO A 113 -4.11 5.86 4.19
C PRO A 113 -3.60 4.47 3.80
N ILE A 114 -4.49 3.62 3.34
CA ILE A 114 -4.12 2.42 2.58
C ILE A 114 -3.87 2.82 1.14
N ILE A 115 -2.62 2.71 0.70
CA ILE A 115 -2.23 2.95 -0.70
C ILE A 115 -1.84 1.64 -1.35
N VAL A 116 -2.40 1.37 -2.51
CA VAL A 116 -2.13 0.15 -3.28
C VAL A 116 -1.38 0.51 -4.55
N GLY A 117 -0.31 -0.23 -4.83
CA GLY A 117 0.51 -0.04 -6.01
C GLY A 117 0.04 -0.89 -7.20
N ALA A 118 -0.16 -0.24 -8.35
CA ALA A 118 -0.37 -0.87 -9.65
C ALA A 118 0.50 -0.13 -10.68
N VAL A 119 1.82 -0.14 -10.43
CA VAL A 119 2.77 0.75 -11.12
C VAL A 119 3.24 0.27 -12.50
N GLN A 120 2.85 -0.92 -12.93
CA GLN A 120 3.23 -1.41 -14.26
C GLN A 120 2.43 -0.66 -15.34
N PRO A 121 3.10 0.11 -16.24
CA PRO A 121 2.42 1.00 -17.19
C PRO A 121 1.91 0.30 -18.44
N ARG A 122 1.71 -1.01 -18.40
CA ARG A 122 1.22 -1.76 -19.56
C ARG A 122 -0.24 -1.40 -19.85
N ASN A 123 -0.52 -0.98 -21.08
CA ASN A 123 -1.85 -0.58 -21.54
C ASN A 123 -2.44 0.62 -20.76
N SER A 124 -1.59 1.59 -20.43
CA SER A 124 -2.01 2.79 -19.71
C SER A 124 -1.35 4.04 -20.28
N THR A 125 -2.09 5.14 -20.31
CA THR A 125 -1.64 6.44 -20.81
C THR A 125 -1.85 7.54 -19.79
N ALA A 126 -0.99 8.54 -19.81
CA ALA A 126 -1.09 9.77 -19.05
C ALA A 126 -1.03 10.96 -20.02
N GLU A 127 -2.15 11.36 -20.58
CA GLU A 127 -2.24 12.47 -21.52
C GLU A 127 -2.15 13.81 -20.78
N PRO A 128 -1.22 14.69 -21.12
CA PRO A 128 -1.15 16.02 -20.52
C PRO A 128 -2.43 16.82 -20.81
N VAL A 129 -3.00 17.40 -19.77
CA VAL A 129 -4.13 18.31 -19.84
C VAL A 129 -3.86 19.55 -18.99
N ASP A 130 -4.67 20.59 -19.12
CA ASP A 130 -4.52 21.75 -18.25
C ASP A 130 -4.68 21.37 -16.78
N GLY A 131 -3.66 21.70 -15.98
CA GLY A 131 -3.60 21.40 -14.55
C GLY A 131 -3.23 19.96 -14.17
N GLY A 132 -2.86 19.06 -15.13
CA GLY A 132 -2.45 17.70 -14.77
C GLY A 132 -2.38 16.69 -15.92
N TYR A 133 -2.90 15.51 -15.67
CA TYR A 133 -2.93 14.41 -16.63
C TYR A 133 -4.30 13.71 -16.62
N LEU A 134 -4.77 13.37 -17.80
CA LEU A 134 -5.86 12.40 -17.97
C LEU A 134 -5.23 11.00 -18.02
N VAL A 135 -5.50 10.20 -17.01
CA VAL A 135 -4.92 8.85 -16.86
C VAL A 135 -5.96 7.82 -17.25
N ASN A 136 -5.64 7.00 -18.26
CA ASN A 136 -6.45 5.89 -18.72
C ASN A 136 -5.65 4.60 -18.69
N GLY A 137 -6.27 3.49 -18.28
CA GLY A 137 -5.59 2.22 -18.30
C GLY A 137 -6.33 1.11 -17.57
N ARG A 138 -5.74 -0.08 -17.67
CA ARG A 138 -6.15 -1.26 -16.93
C ARG A 138 -4.93 -1.88 -16.29
N TRP A 139 -4.94 -1.96 -14.98
CA TRP A 139 -3.83 -2.49 -14.19
C TRP A 139 -4.21 -3.83 -13.58
N SER A 140 -3.24 -4.75 -13.57
CA SER A 140 -3.35 -6.04 -12.90
C SER A 140 -2.50 -6.03 -11.62
N PHE A 141 -2.72 -7.02 -10.76
CA PHE A 141 -1.95 -7.22 -9.52
C PHE A 141 -2.02 -6.07 -8.51
N GLY A 142 -3.16 -5.39 -8.46
CA GLY A 142 -3.47 -4.42 -7.39
C GLY A 142 -3.84 -5.13 -6.09
N SER A 143 -2.89 -5.86 -5.47
CA SER A 143 -3.14 -6.59 -4.22
C SER A 143 -3.64 -5.63 -3.13
N GLY A 144 -4.81 -5.92 -2.55
CA GLY A 144 -5.44 -5.05 -1.55
C GLY A 144 -6.32 -3.94 -2.12
N ILE A 145 -6.56 -3.86 -3.43
CA ILE A 145 -7.33 -2.78 -4.09
C ILE A 145 -8.73 -2.58 -3.49
N HIS A 146 -9.36 -3.63 -3.00
CA HIS A 146 -10.69 -3.56 -2.38
C HIS A 146 -10.73 -2.75 -1.08
N PHE A 147 -9.57 -2.47 -0.49
CA PHE A 147 -9.40 -1.76 0.78
C PHE A 147 -8.69 -0.42 0.61
N ALA A 148 -8.29 -0.08 -0.62
CA ALA A 148 -7.49 1.08 -0.91
C ALA A 148 -8.27 2.38 -0.72
N ASP A 149 -7.61 3.35 -0.10
CA ASP A 149 -8.06 4.75 -0.08
C ASP A 149 -7.51 5.49 -1.32
N TRP A 150 -6.28 5.10 -1.75
CA TRP A 150 -5.59 5.63 -2.92
C TRP A 150 -4.89 4.53 -3.70
N VAL A 151 -4.65 4.79 -4.99
CA VAL A 151 -3.94 3.88 -5.90
C VAL A 151 -2.76 4.59 -6.54
N LEU A 152 -1.59 3.95 -6.51
CA LEU A 152 -0.45 4.31 -7.34
C LEU A 152 -0.63 3.64 -8.70
N ALA A 153 -0.87 4.41 -9.74
CA ALA A 153 -1.06 3.92 -11.11
C ALA A 153 0.10 4.37 -12.01
N GLY A 154 0.86 3.42 -12.55
CA GLY A 154 1.87 3.71 -13.56
C GLY A 154 1.22 3.93 -14.91
N ALA A 155 1.64 4.98 -15.63
CA ALA A 155 1.16 5.29 -16.98
C ALA A 155 2.26 5.94 -17.83
N LEU A 156 2.14 5.84 -19.14
CA LEU A 156 3.08 6.43 -20.10
C LEU A 156 2.48 7.69 -20.74
N VAL A 157 3.29 8.74 -20.80
CA VAL A 157 2.96 9.90 -21.62
C VAL A 157 3.10 9.48 -23.10
N PRO A 158 2.09 9.73 -23.94
CA PRO A 158 2.18 9.43 -25.36
C PRO A 158 3.43 10.05 -26.01
N ASP A 159 4.00 9.34 -26.98
CA ASP A 159 5.19 9.74 -27.73
C ASP A 159 6.48 9.91 -26.90
N GLN A 160 6.48 9.48 -25.64
CA GLN A 160 7.66 9.45 -24.80
C GLN A 160 8.03 8.03 -24.37
N SER A 161 9.30 7.68 -24.47
CA SER A 161 9.80 6.37 -24.01
C SER A 161 10.20 6.41 -22.52
N PRO A 162 10.11 5.29 -21.80
CA PRO A 162 10.66 5.18 -20.46
C PRO A 162 12.19 5.43 -20.47
N PRO A 163 12.76 6.02 -19.37
CA PRO A 163 12.05 6.42 -18.15
C PRO A 163 11.36 7.79 -18.25
N ALA A 164 11.68 8.62 -19.25
CA ALA A 164 11.22 10.01 -19.33
C ALA A 164 9.67 10.13 -19.43
N GLY A 165 9.04 9.21 -20.15
CA GLY A 165 7.58 9.19 -20.31
C GLY A 165 6.82 8.53 -19.17
N LEU A 166 7.49 7.86 -18.21
CA LEU A 166 6.81 7.20 -17.11
C LEU A 166 6.28 8.21 -16.08
N ARG A 167 5.02 8.05 -15.72
CA ARG A 167 4.37 8.75 -14.60
C ARG A 167 3.82 7.73 -13.63
N VAL A 168 3.88 8.03 -12.35
CA VAL A 168 3.15 7.32 -11.31
C VAL A 168 2.15 8.30 -10.72
N ALA A 169 0.89 8.12 -11.05
CA ALA A 169 -0.19 8.94 -10.55
C ALA A 169 -0.72 8.38 -9.23
N VAL A 170 -1.05 9.26 -8.29
CA VAL A 170 -1.78 8.91 -7.07
C VAL A 170 -3.23 9.29 -7.27
N LEU A 171 -4.09 8.28 -7.36
CA LEU A 171 -5.50 8.41 -7.68
C LEU A 171 -6.35 8.00 -6.48
N PRO A 172 -7.45 8.72 -6.15
CA PRO A 172 -8.38 8.25 -5.13
C PRO A 172 -9.03 6.94 -5.59
N ALA A 173 -9.02 5.95 -4.72
CA ALA A 173 -9.73 4.70 -4.96
C ALA A 173 -11.24 4.96 -4.85
N ARG A 174 -11.92 5.08 -5.99
CA ARG A 174 -13.38 5.09 -6.03
C ARG A 174 -13.85 3.66 -6.24
N THR A 175 -14.52 3.09 -5.25
CA THR A 175 -15.31 1.89 -5.45
C THR A 175 -16.59 2.28 -6.19
N GLY A 176 -16.48 2.58 -7.47
CA GLY A 176 -17.62 2.72 -8.35
C GLY A 176 -17.89 1.37 -8.98
N HIS A 177 -18.99 0.73 -8.62
CA HIS A 177 -19.59 -0.28 -9.48
C HIS A 177 -20.14 0.50 -10.66
N GLY A 178 -19.36 0.58 -11.73
CA GLY A 178 -19.90 0.94 -13.04
C GLY A 178 -20.72 -0.26 -13.57
N PRO A 179 -21.75 0.00 -14.35
CA PRO A 179 -22.56 -1.05 -14.97
C PRO A 179 -21.72 -1.95 -15.87
#